data_cc8876c4cac6691898e32c115219f0c7
#
_entry.id   cc8876c4cac6691898e32c115219f0c7
#
_cell.length_a   1.000
_cell.length_b   1.000
_cell.length_c   1.000
_cell.angle_alpha   90.00
_cell.angle_beta   90.00
_cell.angle_gamma   90.00
#
_symmetry.space_group_name_H-M   'P 1'
#
loop_
_entity.id
_entity.type
_entity.pdbx_description
1 polymer ?
#
loop_
_entity_poly.entity_id
_entity_poly.type
_entity_poly.pdbx_seq_one_letter_code
_entity_poly.pdbx_strand_id
1 'polypeptide(L)'
;MSLLNKENLEECIFSVIGYSGMAKYYAAEAIKSAKNGDFKEANEQLKKSDDEFSKAQDAEAALAKICDKKSNECGELILIHSQDHFMGTMTYRELAKEMVYMCRKYSDMEKNLVERIEKLEKEK
;
A
#
# COMPACT_ATOMS: atom_id res chain seq x y z
N MET A 1 -23.29 -25.39 10.68
CA MET A 1 -23.37 -23.89 10.70
C MET A 1 -22.16 -23.26 11.37
N SER A 2 -21.73 -23.72 12.54
CA SER A 2 -20.53 -23.16 13.20
C SER A 2 -19.22 -23.39 12.44
N LEU A 3 -19.06 -24.52 11.75
CA LEU A 3 -17.88 -24.83 10.95
C LEU A 3 -17.78 -23.95 9.71
N LEU A 4 -18.88 -23.73 8.99
CA LEU A 4 -18.93 -22.85 7.81
C LEU A 4 -18.62 -21.41 8.19
N ASN A 5 -19.11 -20.96 9.35
CA ASN A 5 -18.87 -19.59 9.82
C ASN A 5 -17.43 -19.38 10.30
N LYS A 6 -16.82 -20.42 10.87
CA LYS A 6 -15.42 -20.39 11.31
C LYS A 6 -14.48 -20.37 10.10
N GLU A 7 -14.77 -21.18 9.08
CA GLU A 7 -14.02 -21.19 7.84
C GLU A 7 -14.08 -19.84 7.12
N ASN A 8 -15.28 -19.22 7.08
CA ASN A 8 -15.46 -17.90 6.48
C ASN A 8 -14.69 -16.82 7.23
N LEU A 9 -14.65 -16.90 8.56
CA LEU A 9 -13.90 -15.97 9.39
C LEU A 9 -12.39 -16.09 9.10
N GLU A 10 -11.86 -17.30 9.11
CA GLU A 10 -10.45 -17.56 8.83
C GLU A 10 -10.09 -17.13 7.42
N GLU A 11 -10.91 -17.44 6.44
CA GLU A 11 -10.71 -17.06 5.06
C GLU A 11 -10.66 -15.54 4.90
N CYS A 12 -11.56 -14.81 5.54
CA CYS A 12 -11.56 -13.35 5.53
C CYS A 12 -10.31 -12.78 6.19
N ILE A 13 -9.89 -13.35 7.32
CA ILE A 13 -8.68 -12.93 8.03
C ILE A 13 -7.45 -13.09 7.13
N PHE A 14 -7.29 -14.26 6.51
CA PHE A 14 -6.17 -14.52 5.61
C PHE A 14 -6.21 -13.65 4.36
N SER A 15 -7.40 -13.35 3.86
CA SER A 15 -7.56 -12.44 2.71
C SER A 15 -7.13 -11.02 3.08
N VAL A 16 -7.50 -10.52 4.26
CA VAL A 16 -7.06 -9.20 4.73
C VAL A 16 -5.53 -9.15 4.81
N ILE A 17 -4.92 -10.15 5.43
CA ILE A 17 -3.45 -10.21 5.59
C ILE A 17 -2.76 -10.30 4.22
N GLY A 18 -3.23 -11.21 3.36
CA GLY A 18 -2.63 -11.44 2.04
C GLY A 18 -2.70 -10.23 1.12
N TYR A 19 -3.88 -9.67 0.95
CA TYR A 19 -4.06 -8.50 0.08
C TYR A 19 -3.37 -7.25 0.65
N SER A 20 -3.39 -7.08 1.98
CA SER A 20 -2.65 -5.99 2.63
C SER A 20 -1.15 -6.13 2.39
N GLY A 21 -0.62 -7.35 2.52
CA GLY A 21 0.79 -7.63 2.25
C GLY A 21 1.19 -7.34 0.82
N MET A 22 0.36 -7.73 -0.16
CA MET A 22 0.62 -7.46 -1.57
C MET A 22 0.54 -5.98 -1.89
N ALA A 23 -0.43 -5.27 -1.30
CA ALA A 23 -0.56 -3.83 -1.48
C ALA A 23 0.69 -3.11 -0.96
N LYS A 24 1.18 -3.51 0.20
CA LYS A 24 2.40 -2.96 0.79
C LYS A 24 3.63 -3.24 -0.07
N TYR A 25 3.73 -4.45 -0.60
CA TYR A 25 4.81 -4.85 -1.50
C TYR A 25 4.87 -3.95 -2.73
N TYR A 26 3.74 -3.74 -3.40
CA TYR A 26 3.70 -2.87 -4.58
C TYR A 26 4.00 -1.41 -4.24
N ALA A 27 3.56 -0.95 -3.07
CA ALA A 27 3.90 0.41 -2.60
C ALA A 27 5.41 0.55 -2.39
N ALA A 28 6.07 -0.47 -1.81
CA ALA A 28 7.52 -0.48 -1.63
C ALA A 28 8.25 -0.47 -2.98
N GLU A 29 7.77 -1.26 -3.94
CA GLU A 29 8.35 -1.30 -5.29
C GLU A 29 8.19 0.06 -6.00
N ALA A 30 7.06 0.75 -5.76
CA ALA A 30 6.85 2.09 -6.31
C ALA A 30 7.91 3.09 -5.79
N ILE A 31 8.19 3.05 -4.49
CA ILE A 31 9.23 3.88 -3.89
C ILE A 31 10.59 3.59 -4.54
N LYS A 32 10.91 2.31 -4.69
CA LYS A 32 12.17 1.86 -5.28
C LYS A 32 12.31 2.36 -6.71
N SER A 33 11.27 2.23 -7.52
CA SER A 33 11.27 2.73 -8.90
C SER A 33 11.43 4.25 -8.95
N ALA A 34 10.75 4.97 -8.07
CA ALA A 34 10.83 6.43 -8.00
C ALA A 34 12.24 6.90 -7.61
N LYS A 35 12.89 6.19 -6.70
CA LYS A 35 14.27 6.49 -6.30
C LYS A 35 15.25 6.32 -7.46
N ASN A 36 14.95 5.42 -8.38
CA ASN A 36 15.75 5.17 -9.59
C ASN A 36 15.35 6.09 -10.75
N GLY A 37 14.40 6.97 -10.55
CA GLY A 37 13.95 7.92 -11.58
C GLY A 37 12.93 7.34 -12.55
N ASP A 38 12.47 6.12 -12.34
CA ASP A 38 11.49 5.47 -13.20
C ASP A 38 10.08 5.73 -12.68
N PHE A 39 9.54 6.91 -13.01
CA PHE A 39 8.23 7.35 -12.50
C PHE A 39 7.05 6.66 -13.19
N LYS A 40 7.25 6.21 -14.42
CA LYS A 40 6.23 5.43 -15.12
C LYS A 40 5.99 4.10 -14.40
N GLU A 41 7.07 3.40 -14.09
CA GLU A 41 6.99 2.14 -13.35
C GLU A 41 6.47 2.38 -11.93
N ALA A 42 6.91 3.46 -11.28
CA ALA A 42 6.42 3.83 -9.95
C ALA A 42 4.89 3.99 -9.94
N ASN A 43 4.35 4.69 -10.94
CA ASN A 43 2.90 4.88 -11.06
C ASN A 43 2.15 3.57 -11.32
N GLU A 44 2.72 2.68 -12.13
CA GLU A 44 2.15 1.36 -12.38
C GLU A 44 2.10 0.53 -11.09
N GLN A 45 3.17 0.57 -10.32
CA GLN A 45 3.23 -0.13 -9.03
C GLN A 45 2.23 0.44 -8.03
N LEU A 46 2.05 1.77 -8.00
CA LEU A 46 1.03 2.39 -7.15
C LEU A 46 -0.38 1.94 -7.52
N LYS A 47 -0.66 1.77 -8.81
CA LYS A 47 -1.96 1.26 -9.27
C LYS A 47 -2.19 -0.18 -8.81
N LYS A 48 -1.17 -1.03 -8.92
CA LYS A 48 -1.23 -2.41 -8.43
C LYS A 48 -1.47 -2.44 -6.92
N SER A 49 -0.83 -1.53 -6.19
CA SER A 49 -1.04 -1.37 -4.76
C SER A 49 -2.49 -0.98 -4.46
N ASP A 50 -3.05 -0.04 -5.22
CA ASP A 50 -4.45 0.39 -5.07
C ASP A 50 -5.41 -0.79 -5.31
N ASP A 51 -5.17 -1.59 -6.36
CA ASP A 51 -6.00 -2.73 -6.68
C ASP A 51 -6.00 -3.79 -5.58
N GLU A 52 -4.81 -4.12 -5.07
CA GLU A 52 -4.69 -5.09 -3.98
C GLU A 52 -5.30 -4.56 -2.67
N PHE A 53 -5.13 -3.27 -2.40
CA PHE A 53 -5.70 -2.66 -1.21
C PHE A 53 -7.22 -2.61 -1.28
N SER A 54 -7.79 -2.40 -2.46
CA SER A 54 -9.24 -2.46 -2.66
C SER A 54 -9.80 -3.84 -2.28
N LYS A 55 -9.08 -4.91 -2.64
CA LYS A 55 -9.44 -6.27 -2.25
C LYS A 55 -9.34 -6.47 -0.74
N ALA A 56 -8.32 -5.87 -0.12
CA ALA A 56 -8.17 -5.91 1.34
C ALA A 56 -9.33 -5.18 2.02
N GLN A 57 -9.76 -4.05 1.49
CA GLN A 57 -10.91 -3.29 2.01
C GLN A 57 -12.20 -4.11 1.94
N ASP A 58 -12.42 -4.82 0.83
CA ASP A 58 -13.59 -5.69 0.65
C ASP A 58 -13.57 -6.83 1.68
N ALA A 59 -12.40 -7.43 1.88
CA ALA A 59 -12.23 -8.49 2.87
C ALA A 59 -12.44 -7.97 4.30
N GLU A 60 -11.94 -6.78 4.60
CA GLU A 60 -12.13 -6.13 5.91
C GLU A 60 -13.61 -5.82 6.17
N ALA A 61 -14.33 -5.34 5.16
CA ALA A 61 -15.76 -5.08 5.27
C ALA A 61 -16.54 -6.37 5.53
N ALA A 62 -16.20 -7.46 4.84
CA ALA A 62 -16.81 -8.77 5.07
C ALA A 62 -16.52 -9.27 6.48
N LEU A 63 -15.29 -9.08 6.95
CA LEU A 63 -14.87 -9.47 8.29
C LEU A 63 -15.66 -8.71 9.36
N ALA A 64 -15.85 -7.41 9.19
CA ALA A 64 -16.61 -6.58 10.10
C ALA A 64 -18.06 -7.08 10.22
N LYS A 65 -18.68 -7.49 9.12
CA LYS A 65 -20.04 -8.03 9.12
C LYS A 65 -20.13 -9.36 9.88
N ILE A 66 -19.14 -10.22 9.73
CA ILE A 66 -19.06 -11.49 10.46
C ILE A 66 -18.91 -11.21 11.96
N CYS A 67 -18.05 -10.26 12.32
CA CYS A 67 -17.77 -9.92 13.71
C CYS A 67 -18.96 -9.26 14.41
N ASP A 68 -19.76 -8.46 13.73
CA ASP A 68 -20.99 -7.88 14.28
C ASP A 68 -21.98 -8.93 14.70
N LYS A 69 -22.01 -10.07 13.98
CA LYS A 69 -22.94 -11.16 14.27
C LYS A 69 -22.43 -12.14 15.33
N LYS A 70 -21.11 -12.13 15.61
CA LYS A 70 -20.45 -13.14 16.47
C LYS A 70 -19.37 -12.50 17.34
N SER A 71 -19.77 -11.61 18.22
CA SER A 71 -18.88 -10.84 19.07
C SER A 71 -17.88 -11.65 19.91
N ASN A 72 -18.23 -12.90 20.28
CA ASN A 72 -17.38 -13.74 21.14
C ASN A 72 -16.23 -14.41 20.40
N GLU A 73 -16.33 -14.58 19.07
CA GLU A 73 -15.30 -15.23 18.25
C GLU A 73 -14.32 -14.21 17.64
N CYS A 74 -14.64 -12.93 17.73
CA CYS A 74 -13.87 -11.86 17.09
C CYS A 74 -12.84 -11.23 18.01
N GLY A 75 -12.59 -11.76 19.18
CA GLY A 75 -11.56 -11.29 20.11
C GLY A 75 -10.23 -12.01 20.01
N GLU A 76 -10.05 -12.85 19.00
CA GLU A 76 -8.82 -13.62 18.83
C GLU A 76 -7.64 -12.74 18.39
N LEU A 77 -6.45 -13.11 18.83
CA LEU A 77 -5.21 -12.40 18.54
C LEU A 77 -4.96 -12.29 17.02
N ILE A 78 -5.32 -13.34 16.25
CA ILE A 78 -5.13 -13.35 14.81
C ILE A 78 -5.99 -12.28 14.11
N LEU A 79 -7.18 -12.02 14.63
CA LEU A 79 -8.05 -10.97 14.13
C LEU A 79 -7.42 -9.59 14.36
N ILE A 80 -6.93 -9.35 15.57
CA ILE A 80 -6.24 -8.09 15.90
C ILE A 80 -5.03 -7.91 15.01
N HIS A 81 -4.28 -8.98 14.77
CA HIS A 81 -3.11 -8.99 13.92
C HIS A 81 -3.46 -8.62 12.46
N SER A 82 -4.57 -9.16 11.93
CA SER A 82 -5.02 -8.84 10.57
C SER A 82 -5.43 -7.37 10.44
N GLN A 83 -6.12 -6.83 11.43
CA GLN A 83 -6.52 -5.43 11.46
C GLN A 83 -5.31 -4.51 11.54
N ASP A 84 -4.30 -4.89 12.31
CA ASP A 84 -3.03 -4.18 12.42
C ASP A 84 -2.31 -4.14 11.08
N HIS A 85 -2.25 -5.26 10.37
CA HIS A 85 -1.68 -5.33 9.01
C HIS A 85 -2.43 -4.41 8.04
N PHE A 86 -3.77 -4.40 8.11
CA PHE A 86 -4.59 -3.56 7.25
C PHE A 86 -4.31 -2.07 7.51
N MET A 87 -4.35 -1.65 8.76
CA MET A 87 -4.13 -0.25 9.14
C MET A 87 -2.71 0.21 8.84
N GLY A 88 -1.73 -0.65 9.11
CA GLY A 88 -0.32 -0.37 8.80
C GLY A 88 -0.09 -0.21 7.31
N THR A 89 -0.72 -1.04 6.49
CA THR A 89 -0.63 -0.96 5.02
C THR A 89 -1.26 0.31 4.51
N MET A 90 -2.40 0.72 5.07
CA MET A 90 -3.06 1.98 4.71
C MET A 90 -2.11 3.17 4.87
N THR A 91 -1.49 3.27 6.04
CA THR A 91 -0.53 4.34 6.34
C THR A 91 0.69 4.26 5.43
N TYR A 92 1.24 3.07 5.26
CA TYR A 92 2.42 2.85 4.40
C TYR A 92 2.15 3.30 2.97
N ARG A 93 1.00 2.96 2.41
CA ARG A 93 0.62 3.31 1.04
C ARG A 93 0.49 4.83 0.86
N GLU A 94 -0.10 5.51 1.83
CA GLU A 94 -0.24 6.96 1.77
C GLU A 94 1.13 7.63 1.80
N LEU A 95 2.02 7.16 2.67
CA LEU A 95 3.40 7.66 2.74
C LEU A 95 4.17 7.32 1.47
N ALA A 96 3.95 6.16 0.87
CA ALA A 96 4.60 5.77 -0.38
C ALA A 96 4.24 6.74 -1.51
N LYS A 97 2.99 7.14 -1.61
CA LYS A 97 2.53 8.12 -2.61
C LYS A 97 3.24 9.46 -2.41
N GLU A 98 3.38 9.90 -1.17
CA GLU A 98 4.11 11.13 -0.84
C GLU A 98 5.60 11.01 -1.20
N MET A 99 6.20 9.85 -0.92
CA MET A 99 7.61 9.62 -1.26
C MET A 99 7.86 9.62 -2.76
N VAL A 100 6.97 9.01 -3.54
CA VAL A 100 7.05 9.03 -5.01
C VAL A 100 6.95 10.48 -5.51
N TYR A 101 6.01 11.24 -4.96
CA TYR A 101 5.85 12.66 -5.29
C TYR A 101 7.12 13.45 -4.98
N MET A 102 7.69 13.25 -3.81
CA MET A 102 8.92 13.94 -3.39
C MET A 102 10.11 13.56 -4.26
N CYS A 103 10.24 12.30 -4.63
CA CYS A 103 11.30 11.83 -5.53
C CYS A 103 11.20 12.51 -6.90
N ARG A 104 9.99 12.64 -7.42
CA ARG A 104 9.75 13.30 -8.70
C ARG A 104 10.11 14.79 -8.64
N LYS A 105 9.66 15.45 -7.58
CA LYS A 105 9.96 16.85 -7.35
C LYS A 105 11.46 17.08 -7.23
N TYR A 106 12.14 16.21 -6.50
CA TYR A 106 13.58 16.24 -6.35
C TYR A 106 14.29 16.06 -7.71
N SER A 107 13.85 15.09 -8.50
CA SER A 107 14.40 14.82 -9.82
C SER A 107 14.24 16.02 -10.76
N ASP A 108 13.07 16.66 -10.76
CA ASP A 108 12.80 17.84 -11.59
C ASP A 108 13.68 19.02 -11.17
N MET A 109 13.85 19.21 -9.86
CA MET A 109 14.73 20.23 -9.31
C MET A 109 16.19 20.00 -9.73
N GLU A 110 16.66 18.76 -9.64
CA GLU A 110 18.02 18.39 -10.01
C GLU A 110 18.28 18.69 -11.49
N LYS A 111 17.37 18.30 -12.38
CA LYS A 111 17.48 18.57 -13.81
C LYS A 111 17.52 20.07 -14.09
N ASN A 112 16.67 20.83 -13.44
CA ASN A 112 16.62 22.28 -13.59
C ASN A 112 17.94 22.93 -13.16
N LEU A 113 18.48 22.50 -12.03
CA LEU A 113 19.77 23.03 -11.52
C LEU A 113 20.92 22.67 -12.46
N VAL A 114 20.97 21.44 -12.95
CA VAL A 114 22.03 21.01 -13.91
C VAL A 114 21.96 21.83 -15.18
N GLU A 115 20.76 22.03 -15.74
CA GLU A 115 20.57 22.84 -16.95
C GLU A 115 21.06 24.29 -16.74
N ARG A 116 20.76 24.87 -15.59
CA ARG A 116 21.19 26.24 -15.26
C ARG A 116 22.69 26.34 -15.08
N ILE A 117 23.29 25.32 -14.47
CA ILE A 117 24.76 25.27 -14.31
C ILE A 117 25.45 25.18 -15.68
N GLU A 118 24.98 24.26 -16.54
CA GLU A 118 25.51 24.10 -17.88
C GLU A 118 25.40 25.39 -18.71
N LYS A 119 24.29 26.07 -18.60
CA LYS A 119 24.05 27.34 -19.29
C LYS A 119 25.01 28.42 -18.80
N LEU A 120 25.23 28.49 -17.50
CA LEU A 120 26.19 29.44 -16.92
C LEU A 120 27.64 29.14 -17.36
N GLU A 121 28.00 27.86 -17.43
CA GLU A 121 29.33 27.44 -17.88
C GLU A 121 29.57 27.82 -19.34
N LYS A 122 28.55 27.71 -20.19
CA LYS A 122 28.64 28.10 -21.60
C LYS A 122 28.77 29.61 -21.81
N GLU A 123 28.29 30.42 -20.86
CA GLU A 123 28.40 31.87 -20.92
C GLU A 123 29.81 32.42 -20.57
N LYS A 124 30.68 31.55 -20.06
CA LYS A 124 32.09 31.89 -19.85
C LYS A 124 32.85 31.66 -21.12
#